data_654d8ef69bb4d2877daa746bbc5e91eb
#
_entry.id   654d8ef69bb4d2877daa746bbc5e91eb
#
_cell.length_a   1.000
_cell.length_b   1.000
_cell.length_c   1.000
_cell.angle_alpha   90.00
_cell.angle_beta   90.00
_cell.angle_gamma   90.00
#
_symmetry.space_group_name_H-M   'P 1'
#
loop_
_entity.id
_entity.type
_entity.pdbx_description
1 polymer ?
#
loop_
_entity_poly.entity_id
_entity_poly.type
_entity_poly.pdbx_seq_one_letter_code
_entity_poly.pdbx_strand_id
1 'polypeptide(L)'
;MNRSCFLIVALGVLLGGCTTIQAEPTYQHGTVTLPSGTTIPVEISDTPAKRTLGLGKRGGLRAGWGMLFVFEKTGSHPFWMKDMHFAIDILWLRNRRIVHIAHNVVPPVSGKKPETLAPPVSANLVLELAAGQAEALGLETGQSLRYQF
;
A
#
# COMPACT_ATOMS: atom_id res chain seq x y z
N MET A 1 -73.29 -15.71 21.99
CA MET A 1 -72.33 -14.66 22.36
C MET A 1 -70.99 -15.08 21.85
N ASN A 2 -70.66 -14.68 20.58
CA ASN A 2 -69.37 -14.98 19.93
C ASN A 2 -68.37 -13.83 20.16
N ARG A 3 -67.26 -14.15 20.78
CA ARG A 3 -66.14 -13.23 20.91
C ARG A 3 -65.07 -13.64 19.88
N SER A 4 -65.05 -12.95 18.74
CA SER A 4 -63.96 -13.09 17.76
C SER A 4 -62.70 -12.40 18.27
N CYS A 5 -61.66 -13.19 18.45
CA CYS A 5 -60.33 -12.72 18.75
C CYS A 5 -59.59 -12.35 17.46
N PHE A 6 -59.38 -11.04 17.20
CA PHE A 6 -58.56 -10.59 16.07
C PHE A 6 -57.09 -10.75 16.44
N LEU A 7 -56.40 -11.63 15.73
CA LEU A 7 -54.96 -11.82 15.80
C LEU A 7 -54.32 -10.80 14.86
N ILE A 8 -53.67 -9.77 15.42
CA ILE A 8 -52.83 -8.82 14.65
C ILE A 8 -51.47 -9.46 14.46
N VAL A 9 -51.21 -9.94 13.24
CA VAL A 9 -49.84 -10.36 12.82
C VAL A 9 -49.06 -9.10 12.46
N ALA A 10 -48.15 -8.68 13.35
CA ALA A 10 -47.19 -7.64 13.05
C ALA A 10 -46.09 -8.22 12.11
N LEU A 11 -46.14 -7.84 10.85
CA LEU A 11 -45.12 -8.16 9.85
C LEU A 11 -43.90 -7.29 10.10
N GLY A 12 -42.91 -7.82 10.85
CA GLY A 12 -41.64 -7.18 11.05
C GLY A 12 -40.79 -7.20 9.76
N VAL A 13 -40.66 -6.07 9.09
CA VAL A 13 -39.72 -5.90 7.97
C VAL A 13 -38.30 -5.86 8.54
N LEU A 14 -37.59 -6.97 8.46
CA LEU A 14 -36.15 -7.04 8.69
C LEU A 14 -35.45 -6.34 7.51
N LEU A 15 -35.09 -5.08 7.70
CA LEU A 15 -34.13 -4.37 6.82
C LEU A 15 -32.76 -5.02 7.03
N GLY A 16 -32.50 -6.08 6.29
CA GLY A 16 -31.16 -6.68 6.19
C GLY A 16 -30.22 -5.66 5.54
N GLY A 17 -29.46 -4.92 6.35
CA GLY A 17 -28.36 -4.11 5.86
C GLY A 17 -27.33 -5.03 5.18
N CYS A 18 -27.29 -5.00 3.85
CA CYS A 18 -26.27 -5.68 3.06
C CYS A 18 -24.93 -4.97 3.30
N THR A 19 -24.19 -5.42 4.30
CA THR A 19 -22.80 -4.99 4.51
C THR A 19 -22.00 -5.64 3.39
N THR A 20 -21.68 -4.89 2.34
CA THR A 20 -20.74 -5.33 1.31
C THR A 20 -19.37 -5.49 1.95
N ILE A 21 -18.99 -6.70 2.27
CA ILE A 21 -17.62 -7.04 2.65
C ILE A 21 -16.77 -6.84 1.40
N GLN A 22 -16.07 -5.72 1.33
CA GLN A 22 -15.12 -5.45 0.28
C GLN A 22 -13.93 -6.38 0.50
N ALA A 23 -13.76 -7.36 -0.38
CA ALA A 23 -12.62 -8.27 -0.33
C ALA A 23 -11.32 -7.48 -0.48
N GLU A 24 -10.34 -7.78 0.36
CA GLU A 24 -8.99 -7.20 0.24
C GLU A 24 -8.41 -7.58 -1.14
N PRO A 25 -7.71 -6.64 -1.81
CA PRO A 25 -7.15 -6.92 -3.13
C PRO A 25 -6.06 -7.98 -3.06
N THR A 26 -6.13 -8.94 -3.97
CA THR A 26 -5.06 -9.94 -4.15
C THR A 26 -3.90 -9.32 -4.93
N TYR A 27 -2.68 -9.45 -4.40
CA TYR A 27 -1.47 -8.95 -5.04
C TYR A 27 -0.75 -10.05 -5.81
N GLN A 28 -0.29 -9.74 -7.03
CA GLN A 28 0.72 -10.53 -7.70
C GLN A 28 2.06 -10.37 -6.96
N HIS A 29 2.92 -11.38 -7.07
CA HIS A 29 4.27 -11.33 -6.52
C HIS A 29 5.29 -11.17 -7.64
N GLY A 30 6.34 -10.44 -7.34
CA GLY A 30 7.48 -10.25 -8.21
C GLY A 30 8.76 -10.22 -7.41
N THR A 31 9.83 -9.83 -8.07
CA THR A 31 11.16 -9.69 -7.45
C THR A 31 11.83 -8.40 -7.89
N VAL A 32 12.56 -7.79 -6.97
CA VAL A 32 13.49 -6.69 -7.23
C VAL A 32 14.90 -7.18 -6.95
N THR A 33 15.79 -7.10 -7.94
CA THR A 33 17.20 -7.48 -7.83
C THR A 33 18.05 -6.22 -7.67
N LEU A 34 18.83 -6.16 -6.62
CA LEU A 34 19.73 -5.07 -6.26
C LEU A 34 21.03 -5.13 -7.08
N PRO A 35 21.85 -4.04 -7.10
CA PRO A 35 23.18 -4.06 -7.74
C PRO A 35 24.11 -5.12 -7.14
N SER A 36 23.97 -5.44 -5.87
CA SER A 36 24.71 -6.50 -5.18
C SER A 36 24.36 -7.92 -5.66
N GLY A 37 23.28 -8.09 -6.44
CA GLY A 37 22.71 -9.39 -6.79
C GLY A 37 21.67 -9.91 -5.80
N THR A 38 21.52 -9.29 -4.65
CA THR A 38 20.47 -9.63 -3.67
C THR A 38 19.08 -9.44 -4.28
N THR A 39 18.17 -10.36 -4.03
CA THR A 39 16.79 -10.33 -4.55
C THR A 39 15.81 -10.12 -3.40
N ILE A 40 14.92 -9.16 -3.56
CA ILE A 40 13.83 -8.84 -2.63
C ILE A 40 12.52 -9.29 -3.27
N PRO A 41 11.75 -10.20 -2.65
CA PRO A 41 10.40 -10.50 -3.09
C PRO A 41 9.50 -9.28 -2.83
N VAL A 42 8.58 -9.00 -3.76
CA VAL A 42 7.68 -7.86 -3.66
C VAL A 42 6.24 -8.23 -4.01
N GLU A 43 5.30 -7.57 -3.37
CA GLU A 43 3.91 -7.51 -3.80
C GLU A 43 3.76 -6.40 -4.85
N ILE A 44 2.97 -6.64 -5.90
CA ILE A 44 2.78 -5.71 -7.01
C ILE A 44 1.50 -4.90 -6.85
N SER A 45 1.66 -3.60 -6.75
CA SER A 45 0.58 -2.62 -6.64
C SER A 45 0.40 -1.88 -7.97
N ASP A 46 -0.34 -2.48 -8.91
CA ASP A 46 -0.46 -2.09 -10.31
C ASP A 46 -1.82 -1.49 -10.69
N THR A 47 -2.82 -1.55 -9.80
CA THR A 47 -4.14 -0.95 -10.03
C THR A 47 -4.38 0.26 -9.13
N PRO A 48 -5.29 1.19 -9.49
CA PRO A 48 -5.63 2.33 -8.63
C PRO A 48 -6.07 1.92 -7.22
N ALA A 49 -6.88 0.86 -7.09
CA ALA A 49 -7.34 0.36 -5.80
C ALA A 49 -6.19 -0.16 -4.93
N LYS A 50 -5.29 -0.98 -5.51
CA LYS A 50 -4.09 -1.48 -4.83
C LYS A 50 -3.16 -0.33 -4.42
N ARG A 51 -2.90 0.64 -5.31
CA ARG A 51 -2.05 1.81 -5.01
C ARG A 51 -2.63 2.69 -3.91
N THR A 52 -3.96 2.85 -3.87
CA THR A 52 -4.63 3.63 -2.81
C THR A 52 -4.53 2.96 -1.45
N LEU A 53 -4.66 1.62 -1.39
CA LEU A 53 -4.53 0.86 -0.15
C LEU A 53 -3.06 0.72 0.28
N GLY A 54 -2.17 0.35 -0.64
CA GLY A 54 -0.75 0.13 -0.36
C GLY A 54 -0.54 -0.81 0.82
N LEU A 55 0.32 -0.40 1.75
CA LEU A 55 0.59 -1.08 3.02
C LEU A 55 -0.34 -0.61 4.17
N GLY A 56 -1.30 0.28 3.87
CA GLY A 56 -2.26 0.77 4.86
C GLY A 56 -3.06 -0.36 5.52
N LYS A 57 -3.47 -0.15 6.78
CA LYS A 57 -4.23 -1.09 7.63
C LYS A 57 -3.49 -2.38 8.01
N ARG A 58 -2.26 -2.59 7.52
CA ARG A 58 -1.43 -3.75 7.88
C ARG A 58 -0.72 -3.52 9.21
N GLY A 59 -0.49 -4.59 9.96
CA GLY A 59 0.30 -4.54 11.19
C GLY A 59 1.81 -4.48 10.95
N GLY A 60 2.27 -4.75 9.73
CA GLY A 60 3.67 -4.75 9.33
C GLY A 60 3.87 -5.23 7.90
N LEU A 61 5.07 -5.06 7.40
CA LEU A 61 5.54 -5.67 6.16
C LEU A 61 6.18 -7.02 6.49
N ARG A 62 5.92 -8.03 5.66
CA ARG A 62 6.57 -9.34 5.81
C ARG A 62 8.09 -9.17 5.77
N ALA A 63 8.79 -9.81 6.70
CA ALA A 63 10.24 -9.70 6.80
C ALA A 63 10.95 -10.06 5.48
N GLY A 64 11.82 -9.18 5.01
CA GLY A 64 12.56 -9.33 3.75
C GLY A 64 11.75 -9.08 2.47
N TRP A 65 10.48 -8.65 2.59
CA TRP A 65 9.63 -8.29 1.47
C TRP A 65 9.55 -6.78 1.26
N GLY A 66 9.11 -6.38 0.06
CA GLY A 66 8.72 -5.02 -0.26
C GLY A 66 7.36 -4.97 -0.96
N MET A 67 6.90 -3.76 -1.26
CA MET A 67 5.78 -3.51 -2.17
C MET A 67 6.24 -2.63 -3.31
N LEU A 68 6.03 -3.08 -4.55
CA LEU A 68 6.38 -2.34 -5.77
C LEU A 68 5.12 -1.77 -6.41
N PHE A 69 5.02 -0.45 -6.41
CA PHE A 69 3.96 0.30 -7.09
C PHE A 69 4.37 0.55 -8.54
N VAL A 70 3.49 0.18 -9.45
CA VAL A 70 3.70 0.33 -10.89
C VAL A 70 2.74 1.35 -11.44
N PHE A 71 3.25 2.37 -12.11
CA PHE A 71 2.47 3.43 -12.76
C PHE A 71 2.66 3.36 -14.27
N GLU A 72 1.57 3.52 -15.01
CA GLU A 72 1.58 3.49 -16.47
C GLU A 72 2.38 4.64 -17.08
N LYS A 73 2.39 5.80 -16.39
CA LYS A 73 3.05 7.02 -16.85
C LYS A 73 4.08 7.49 -15.85
N THR A 74 5.21 7.95 -16.37
CA THR A 74 6.18 8.71 -15.58
C THR A 74 5.58 10.05 -15.18
N GLY A 75 5.65 10.38 -13.89
CA GLY A 75 5.11 11.63 -13.37
C GLY A 75 5.45 11.84 -11.90
N SER A 76 4.89 12.88 -11.31
CA SER A 76 4.93 13.07 -9.88
C SER A 76 3.93 12.11 -9.23
N HIS A 77 4.40 11.24 -8.37
CA HIS A 77 3.60 10.30 -7.61
C HIS A 77 3.80 10.56 -6.12
N PRO A 78 2.96 11.40 -5.49
CA PRO A 78 3.02 11.65 -4.07
C PRO A 78 2.54 10.41 -3.30
N PHE A 79 3.16 10.17 -2.13
CA PHE A 79 2.81 9.09 -1.21
C PHE A 79 2.39 9.67 0.14
N TRP A 80 1.54 8.97 0.84
CA TRP A 80 1.05 9.35 2.16
C TRP A 80 1.07 8.16 3.11
N MET A 81 1.21 8.44 4.39
CA MET A 81 1.21 7.43 5.46
C MET A 81 -0.18 7.16 6.02
N LYS A 82 -1.23 7.30 5.19
CA LYS A 82 -2.62 7.07 5.62
C LYS A 82 -2.84 5.63 6.05
N ASP A 83 -3.44 5.45 7.21
CA ASP A 83 -3.75 4.14 7.81
C ASP A 83 -2.52 3.23 8.02
N MET A 84 -1.32 3.81 8.04
CA MET A 84 -0.07 3.09 8.34
C MET A 84 0.12 2.93 9.84
N HIS A 85 0.68 1.79 10.25
CA HIS A 85 0.96 1.46 11.65
C HIS A 85 2.46 1.24 11.93
N PHE A 86 3.30 1.31 10.91
CA PHE A 86 4.76 1.11 11.00
C PHE A 86 5.49 2.03 10.04
N ALA A 87 6.76 2.31 10.35
CA ALA A 87 7.60 3.14 9.51
C ALA A 87 8.16 2.36 8.31
N ILE A 88 8.40 3.06 7.21
CA ILE A 88 8.91 2.50 5.95
C ILE A 88 9.98 3.38 5.32
N ASP A 89 10.78 2.79 4.43
CA ASP A 89 11.58 3.51 3.44
C ASP A 89 10.83 3.53 2.11
N ILE A 90 10.81 4.68 1.43
CA ILE A 90 10.12 4.85 0.15
C ILE A 90 11.15 5.25 -0.90
N LEU A 91 11.28 4.46 -1.97
CA LEU A 91 12.22 4.67 -3.06
C LEU A 91 11.45 4.96 -4.36
N TRP A 92 11.65 6.14 -4.94
CA TRP A 92 11.10 6.48 -6.26
C TRP A 92 12.10 6.10 -7.35
N LEU A 93 11.62 5.41 -8.39
CA LEU A 93 12.44 4.97 -9.51
C LEU A 93 11.89 5.54 -10.83
N ARG A 94 12.79 6.00 -11.67
CA ARG A 94 12.51 6.27 -13.09
C ARG A 94 13.05 5.08 -13.89
N ASN A 95 12.13 4.27 -14.41
CA ASN A 95 12.40 2.97 -15.01
C ASN A 95 13.12 2.05 -13.99
N ARG A 96 14.43 1.94 -14.05
CA ARG A 96 15.22 1.09 -13.16
C ARG A 96 16.08 1.89 -12.18
N ARG A 97 16.21 3.20 -12.37
CA ARG A 97 17.12 4.05 -11.60
C ARG A 97 16.42 4.66 -10.40
N ILE A 98 16.98 4.51 -9.23
CA ILE A 98 16.53 5.22 -8.01
C ILE A 98 16.79 6.71 -8.22
N VAL A 99 15.74 7.53 -8.14
CA VAL A 99 15.81 8.98 -8.33
C VAL A 99 15.59 9.76 -7.04
N HIS A 100 14.99 9.12 -6.03
CA HIS A 100 14.81 9.70 -4.70
C HIS A 100 14.56 8.59 -3.67
N ILE A 101 15.00 8.82 -2.43
CA ILE A 101 14.74 7.94 -1.28
C ILE A 101 14.26 8.81 -0.11
N ALA A 102 13.15 8.43 0.50
CA ALA A 102 12.73 8.93 1.80
C ALA A 102 12.94 7.82 2.83
N HIS A 103 13.82 8.05 3.79
CA HIS A 103 14.17 7.08 4.81
C HIS A 103 13.29 7.24 6.04
N ASN A 104 12.95 6.13 6.66
CA ASN A 104 12.30 6.04 7.97
C ASN A 104 11.05 6.94 8.10
N VAL A 105 10.18 6.89 7.09
CA VAL A 105 8.93 7.65 7.07
C VAL A 105 7.98 7.05 8.09
N VAL A 106 7.68 7.82 9.15
CA VAL A 106 6.89 7.36 10.28
C VAL A 106 5.38 7.48 10.04
N PRO A 107 4.56 6.62 10.67
CA PRO A 107 3.11 6.78 10.66
C PRO A 107 2.67 8.13 11.23
N PRO A 108 1.48 8.65 10.85
CA PRO A 108 0.95 9.87 11.42
C PRO A 108 0.66 9.69 12.92
N VAL A 109 0.87 10.73 13.69
CA VAL A 109 0.43 10.76 15.08
C VAL A 109 -1.10 10.69 15.11
N SER A 110 -1.64 9.88 16.03
CA SER A 110 -3.11 9.74 16.20
C SER A 110 -3.83 11.10 16.23
N GLY A 111 -4.89 11.22 15.41
CA GLY A 111 -5.67 12.44 15.27
C GLY A 111 -5.07 13.52 14.37
N LYS A 112 -3.88 13.33 13.80
CA LYS A 112 -3.28 14.23 12.81
C LYS A 112 -3.50 13.74 11.38
N LYS A 113 -3.63 14.71 10.47
CA LYS A 113 -3.68 14.39 9.04
C LYS A 113 -2.34 13.78 8.60
N PRO A 114 -2.35 12.68 7.80
CA PRO A 114 -1.14 12.12 7.23
C PRO A 114 -0.38 13.14 6.38
N GLU A 115 0.93 13.17 6.55
CA GLU A 115 1.80 13.95 5.68
C GLU A 115 1.81 13.31 4.27
N THR A 116 1.89 14.17 3.26
CA THR A 116 2.05 13.75 1.87
C THR A 116 3.49 14.04 1.45
N LEU A 117 4.22 12.99 1.10
CA LEU A 117 5.57 13.08 0.55
C LEU A 117 5.46 13.23 -0.96
N ALA A 118 5.84 14.41 -1.47
CA ALA A 118 5.87 14.71 -2.90
C ALA A 118 7.31 14.99 -3.31
N PRO A 119 8.08 13.98 -3.78
CA PRO A 119 9.46 14.21 -4.18
C PRO A 119 9.52 15.12 -5.41
N PRO A 120 10.55 15.98 -5.54
CA PRO A 120 10.71 16.90 -6.67
C PRO A 120 11.23 16.19 -7.92
N VAL A 121 10.84 14.94 -8.12
CA VAL A 121 11.30 14.07 -9.20
C VAL A 121 10.13 13.34 -9.84
N SER A 122 10.26 13.01 -11.13
CA SER A 122 9.30 12.14 -11.81
C SER A 122 9.75 10.69 -11.74
N ALA A 123 8.82 9.79 -11.43
CA ALA A 123 9.02 8.35 -11.32
C ALA A 123 7.91 7.60 -12.07
N ASN A 124 8.10 6.32 -12.32
CA ASN A 124 7.05 5.41 -12.79
C ASN A 124 6.98 4.13 -11.98
N LEU A 125 7.89 3.97 -11.02
CA LEU A 125 7.87 2.91 -10.03
C LEU A 125 8.16 3.52 -8.65
N VAL A 126 7.57 2.92 -7.61
CA VAL A 126 7.92 3.23 -6.22
C VAL A 126 8.05 1.91 -5.46
N LEU A 127 9.15 1.76 -4.74
CA LEU A 127 9.42 0.60 -3.89
C LEU A 127 9.32 1.01 -2.43
N GLU A 128 8.43 0.36 -1.69
CA GLU A 128 8.34 0.49 -0.23
C GLU A 128 9.02 -0.71 0.43
N LEU A 129 9.86 -0.42 1.42
CA LEU A 129 10.59 -1.37 2.24
C LEU A 129 10.35 -1.07 3.72
N ALA A 130 10.63 -2.01 4.60
CA ALA A 130 10.64 -1.71 6.04
C ALA A 130 11.67 -0.61 6.35
N ALA A 131 11.38 0.22 7.34
CA ALA A 131 12.25 1.32 7.74
C ALA A 131 13.68 0.84 8.05
N GLY A 132 14.68 1.56 7.54
CA GLY A 132 16.11 1.24 7.66
C GLY A 132 16.60 0.16 6.70
N GLN A 133 15.71 -0.50 5.96
CA GLN A 133 16.11 -1.57 5.06
C GLN A 133 16.84 -1.04 3.82
N ALA A 134 16.49 0.15 3.33
CA ALA A 134 17.22 0.77 2.22
C ALA A 134 18.69 1.02 2.58
N GLU A 135 18.96 1.53 3.77
CA GLU A 135 20.33 1.75 4.29
C GLU A 135 21.06 0.42 4.51
N ALA A 136 20.43 -0.55 5.19
CA ALA A 136 21.01 -1.87 5.43
C ALA A 136 21.39 -2.62 4.15
N LEU A 137 20.68 -2.38 3.04
CA LEU A 137 20.95 -2.95 1.73
C LEU A 137 21.89 -2.09 0.86
N GLY A 138 22.38 -0.96 1.37
CA GLY A 138 23.25 -0.04 0.66
C GLY A 138 22.60 0.61 -0.56
N LEU A 139 21.27 0.88 -0.50
CA LEU A 139 20.55 1.48 -1.60
C LEU A 139 20.74 3.00 -1.60
N GLU A 140 21.17 3.52 -2.75
CA GLU A 140 21.47 4.95 -2.95
C GLU A 140 20.82 5.47 -4.23
N THR A 141 20.55 6.77 -4.24
CA THR A 141 20.12 7.48 -5.45
C THR A 141 21.13 7.31 -6.57
N GLY A 142 20.67 7.04 -7.78
CA GLY A 142 21.50 6.79 -8.96
C GLY A 142 21.75 5.32 -9.27
N GLN A 143 21.59 4.41 -8.30
CA GLN A 143 21.68 2.98 -8.52
C GLN A 143 20.53 2.46 -9.39
N SER A 144 20.79 1.37 -10.10
CA SER A 144 19.79 0.72 -10.95
C SER A 144 19.37 -0.63 -10.37
N LEU A 145 18.07 -0.81 -10.22
CA LEU A 145 17.44 -2.06 -9.80
C LEU A 145 16.90 -2.80 -11.02
N ARG A 146 16.84 -4.13 -10.97
CA ARG A 146 16.11 -4.94 -11.93
C ARG A 146 14.85 -5.45 -11.25
N TYR A 147 13.77 -5.63 -12.00
CA TYR A 147 12.53 -6.18 -11.48
C TYR A 147 11.92 -7.16 -12.49
N GLN A 148 11.17 -8.12 -11.95
CA GLN A 148 10.46 -9.14 -12.70
C GLN A 148 9.13 -9.43 -11.99
N PHE A 149 8.02 -9.33 -12.73
CA PHE A 149 6.66 -9.68 -12.31
C PHE A 149 5.76 -10.00 -13.50
#